data_78a8ea78b3329f06f7574687565883da
#
_entry.id   78a8ea78b3329f06f7574687565883da
#
_cell.length_a   1.000
_cell.length_b   1.000
_cell.length_c   1.000
_cell.angle_alpha   90.00
_cell.angle_beta   90.00
_cell.angle_gamma   90.00
#
_symmetry.space_group_name_H-M   'P 1'
#
loop_
_entity.id
_entity.type
_entity.pdbx_description
1 polymer ?
#
loop_
_entity_poly.entity_id
_entity_poly.type
_entity_poly.pdbx_seq_one_letter_code
_entity_poly.pdbx_strand_id
1 'polypeptide(L)'
;MTQRKELLFLVLGDFFALNFTWVAFYWLRTGSGWFIFHNVHTDITPDQLPLTALWIYAFWMVMFIFFGLYRPWYVRAPFDEIITILKTLGVGTILLSVVMWWDPSNTMSATPNDPRILGLTYWLIAAALCVGIRSFIRHGQRRLLESGVGTRASIIIGDLEKVRDLAARVAHYPRLGYNVVGFVSSQTDSPVATGPASFMIEQRNGRRKTPPKMQNVTQLGTTEELEEVIDRHGIKEVLIALGSNEHEKLIDVIARASKSNAGLKIVPDLYDIVSGQARAREIYGFPLIDINPVLLRPWEEAAKRTLDIVVSSLVLTLGSPVWVTTALAVRFTSKGPLIYSQERVGKEGRFFRIFKFRSMYIDAEAGGPVWASKNDPRVTPLGRFLRKSHLDEVPQFWNVLRGDMSLVGPRPEREFFVKQLIREIPYYNRRHKVRPGITGLYQAMIDKYDENIDDVKQRVKYDLMYIESMSFRLDVKILFRTVYMMVRGKGQA
;
A
#
# COMPACT_ATOMS: atom_id res chain seq x y z
N MET A 1 12.23 16.59 12.28
CA MET A 1 11.18 16.16 13.26
C MET A 1 10.91 14.69 13.01
N THR A 2 10.82 13.83 14.03
CA THR A 2 10.53 12.40 13.81
C THR A 2 9.08 12.23 13.34
N GLN A 3 8.80 11.29 12.46
CA GLN A 3 7.43 10.97 11.96
C GLN A 3 6.39 10.85 13.09
N ARG A 4 6.82 10.33 14.26
CA ARG A 4 5.96 10.23 15.45
C ARG A 4 5.51 11.58 16.00
N LYS A 5 6.38 12.61 16.00
CA LYS A 5 6.01 13.97 16.46
C LYS A 5 5.04 14.63 15.50
N GLU A 6 5.21 14.43 14.20
CA GLU A 6 4.29 14.97 13.18
C GLU A 6 2.90 14.37 13.33
N LEU A 7 2.81 13.05 13.52
CA LEU A 7 1.56 12.36 13.76
C LEU A 7 0.88 12.86 15.03
N LEU A 8 1.63 13.05 16.11
CA LEU A 8 1.11 13.55 17.38
C LEU A 8 0.45 14.93 17.21
N PHE A 9 1.11 15.88 16.51
CA PHE A 9 0.55 17.20 16.26
C PHE A 9 -0.74 17.15 15.46
N LEU A 10 -0.84 16.24 14.48
CA LEU A 10 -2.08 16.06 13.71
C LEU A 10 -3.20 15.48 14.56
N VAL A 11 -2.91 14.45 15.34
CA VAL A 11 -3.91 13.83 16.23
C VAL A 11 -4.41 14.82 17.27
N LEU A 12 -3.52 15.61 17.86
CA LEU A 12 -3.91 16.69 18.79
C LEU A 12 -4.73 17.78 18.09
N GLY A 13 -4.32 18.19 16.89
CA GLY A 13 -5.08 19.17 16.11
C GLY A 13 -6.49 18.69 15.79
N ASP A 14 -6.64 17.44 15.38
CA ASP A 14 -7.94 16.83 15.11
C ASP A 14 -8.77 16.67 16.39
N PHE A 15 -8.12 16.34 17.52
CA PHE A 15 -8.80 16.30 18.81
C PHE A 15 -9.45 17.65 19.13
N PHE A 16 -8.71 18.73 19.02
CA PHE A 16 -9.27 20.06 19.27
C PHE A 16 -10.33 20.45 18.24
N ALA A 17 -10.09 20.18 16.94
CA ALA A 17 -11.05 20.50 15.88
C ALA A 17 -12.39 19.81 16.09
N LEU A 18 -12.38 18.51 16.37
CA LEU A 18 -13.59 17.69 16.46
C LEU A 18 -14.36 17.96 17.76
N ASN A 19 -13.65 18.12 18.88
CA ASN A 19 -14.33 18.43 20.15
C ASN A 19 -14.89 19.86 20.14
N PHE A 20 -14.18 20.83 19.56
CA PHE A 20 -14.71 22.18 19.40
C PHE A 20 -15.90 22.20 18.43
N THR A 21 -15.87 21.40 17.36
CA THR A 21 -17.03 21.22 16.48
C THR A 21 -18.23 20.73 17.24
N TRP A 22 -18.06 19.72 18.11
CA TRP A 22 -19.14 19.18 18.92
C TRP A 22 -19.73 20.22 19.86
N VAL A 23 -18.88 20.94 20.59
CA VAL A 23 -19.31 21.99 21.51
C VAL A 23 -20.01 23.14 20.78
N ALA A 24 -19.43 23.62 19.66
CA ALA A 24 -20.02 24.68 18.85
C ALA A 24 -21.37 24.27 18.24
N PHE A 25 -21.47 23.06 17.74
CA PHE A 25 -22.72 22.51 17.22
C PHE A 25 -23.79 22.37 18.32
N TYR A 26 -23.39 21.85 19.49
CA TYR A 26 -24.30 21.77 20.64
C TYR A 26 -24.80 23.14 21.08
N TRP A 27 -23.91 24.14 21.19
CA TRP A 27 -24.27 25.50 21.54
C TRP A 27 -25.19 26.15 20.49
N LEU A 28 -24.90 25.97 19.20
CA LEU A 28 -25.75 26.45 18.12
C LEU A 28 -27.16 25.81 18.19
N ARG A 29 -27.23 24.55 18.55
CA ARG A 29 -28.48 23.82 18.67
C ARG A 29 -29.32 24.24 19.88
N THR A 30 -28.68 24.51 21.02
CA THR A 30 -29.39 24.70 22.30
C THR A 30 -29.38 26.14 22.81
N GLY A 31 -28.34 26.92 22.52
CA GLY A 31 -28.10 28.22 23.17
C GLY A 31 -28.25 29.45 22.27
N SER A 32 -28.11 29.32 20.95
CA SER A 32 -28.02 30.49 20.07
C SER A 32 -29.37 31.09 19.66
N GLY A 33 -30.47 30.35 19.79
CA GLY A 33 -31.77 30.73 19.25
C GLY A 33 -31.85 30.83 17.70
N TRP A 34 -30.74 30.55 17.00
CA TRP A 34 -30.67 30.55 15.52
C TRP A 34 -31.50 29.42 14.90
N PHE A 35 -31.52 28.29 15.58
CA PHE A 35 -32.42 27.20 15.22
C PHE A 35 -33.57 27.24 16.24
N ILE A 36 -34.74 27.70 15.83
CA ILE A 36 -35.94 27.75 16.68
C ILE A 36 -36.43 26.34 16.88
N PHE A 37 -35.78 25.60 17.78
CA PHE A 37 -36.20 24.29 18.21
C PHE A 37 -37.09 24.46 19.42
N HIS A 38 -38.37 24.80 19.20
CA HIS A 38 -39.35 24.70 20.25
C HIS A 38 -39.54 23.18 20.57
N ASN A 39 -39.19 22.81 21.79
CA ASN A 39 -39.43 21.49 22.38
C ASN A 39 -38.57 20.28 21.95
N VAL A 40 -37.33 20.46 21.59
CA VAL A 40 -36.40 19.31 21.63
C VAL A 40 -35.80 19.25 23.03
N HIS A 41 -36.41 18.41 23.88
CA HIS A 41 -35.74 17.95 25.10
C HIS A 41 -34.50 17.20 24.64
N THR A 42 -33.34 17.83 24.80
CA THR A 42 -32.09 17.12 24.65
C THR A 42 -31.92 16.28 25.88
N ASP A 43 -32.17 14.96 25.74
CA ASP A 43 -31.95 14.00 26.82
C ASP A 43 -30.49 13.87 27.27
N ILE A 44 -29.60 14.64 26.68
CA ILE A 44 -28.18 14.68 27.05
C ILE A 44 -28.01 15.66 28.21
N THR A 45 -27.92 15.13 29.40
CA THR A 45 -27.58 15.90 30.60
C THR A 45 -26.13 16.42 30.52
N PRO A 46 -25.80 17.55 31.17
CA PRO A 46 -24.43 18.06 31.19
C PRO A 46 -23.38 17.05 31.59
N ASP A 47 -23.73 16.09 32.45
CA ASP A 47 -22.84 15.01 32.92
C ASP A 47 -22.54 13.98 31.82
N GLN A 48 -23.41 13.84 30.81
CA GLN A 48 -23.23 12.90 29.69
C GLN A 48 -22.45 13.53 28.52
N LEU A 49 -22.30 14.85 28.46
CA LEU A 49 -21.61 15.55 27.40
C LEU A 49 -20.16 15.04 27.16
N PRO A 50 -19.33 14.81 28.22
CA PRO A 50 -17.95 14.34 28.00
C PRO A 50 -17.91 12.93 27.40
N LEU A 51 -18.80 12.04 27.84
CA LEU A 51 -18.87 10.66 27.35
C LEU A 51 -19.31 10.62 25.88
N THR A 52 -20.32 11.43 25.52
CA THR A 52 -20.81 11.55 24.14
C THR A 52 -19.74 12.14 23.23
N ALA A 53 -19.03 13.18 23.69
CA ALA A 53 -17.90 13.76 22.97
C ALA A 53 -16.80 12.72 22.70
N LEU A 54 -16.49 11.87 23.69
CA LEU A 54 -15.50 10.80 23.56
C LEU A 54 -15.89 9.78 22.48
N TRP A 55 -17.17 9.35 22.45
CA TRP A 55 -17.66 8.40 21.44
C TRP A 55 -17.66 9.00 20.04
N ILE A 56 -18.08 10.26 19.90
CA ILE A 56 -18.03 10.96 18.61
C ILE A 56 -16.59 11.14 18.15
N TYR A 57 -15.68 11.49 19.05
CA TYR A 57 -14.26 11.59 18.73
C TYR A 57 -13.67 10.24 18.30
N ALA A 58 -13.97 9.16 19.04
CA ALA A 58 -13.53 7.81 18.66
C ALA A 58 -14.03 7.40 17.27
N PHE A 59 -15.31 7.67 16.97
CA PHE A 59 -15.89 7.45 15.64
C PHE A 59 -15.08 8.20 14.55
N TRP A 60 -14.81 9.49 14.75
CA TRP A 60 -14.05 10.28 13.77
C TRP A 60 -12.60 9.82 13.63
N MET A 61 -11.97 9.38 14.71
CA MET A 61 -10.62 8.80 14.66
C MET A 61 -10.60 7.55 13.78
N VAL A 62 -11.57 6.66 13.95
CA VAL A 62 -11.70 5.46 13.10
C VAL A 62 -11.90 5.87 11.64
N MET A 63 -12.78 6.83 11.35
CA MET A 63 -13.01 7.35 10.00
C MET A 63 -11.73 7.96 9.39
N PHE A 64 -10.98 8.77 10.14
CA PHE A 64 -9.76 9.40 9.68
C PHE A 64 -8.65 8.39 9.39
N ILE A 65 -8.53 7.34 10.23
CA ILE A 65 -7.61 6.21 9.98
C ILE A 65 -8.04 5.44 8.72
N PHE A 66 -9.33 5.13 8.62
CA PHE A 66 -9.89 4.36 7.50
C PHE A 66 -9.68 5.08 6.15
N PHE A 67 -9.91 6.38 6.08
CA PHE A 67 -9.62 7.19 4.89
C PHE A 67 -8.14 7.57 4.74
N GLY A 68 -7.29 7.14 5.69
CA GLY A 68 -5.83 7.28 5.62
C GLY A 68 -5.34 8.71 5.82
N LEU A 69 -6.04 9.55 6.58
CA LEU A 69 -5.65 10.94 6.85
C LEU A 69 -4.37 11.06 7.72
N TYR A 70 -3.91 9.97 8.33
CA TYR A 70 -2.68 9.91 9.13
C TYR A 70 -1.47 9.32 8.38
N ARG A 71 -1.58 9.15 7.05
CA ARG A 71 -0.42 8.77 6.22
C ARG A 71 0.58 9.93 6.10
N PRO A 72 1.86 9.63 5.82
CA PRO A 72 2.87 10.65 5.61
C PRO A 72 2.42 11.69 4.58
N TRP A 73 2.44 12.97 4.96
CA TRP A 73 1.87 14.07 4.17
C TRP A 73 2.67 14.43 2.92
N TYR A 74 3.97 14.17 2.93
CA TYR A 74 4.85 14.44 1.80
C TYR A 74 4.57 13.57 0.56
N VAL A 75 3.70 12.57 0.72
CA VAL A 75 3.22 11.71 -0.39
C VAL A 75 1.95 12.29 -1.02
N ARG A 76 1.40 13.41 -0.51
CA ARG A 76 0.11 13.96 -0.95
C ARG A 76 0.19 15.43 -1.33
N ALA A 77 -0.48 15.80 -2.43
CA ALA A 77 -0.75 17.18 -2.71
C ALA A 77 -1.66 17.79 -1.62
N PRO A 78 -1.49 19.08 -1.26
CA PRO A 78 -2.33 19.75 -0.25
C PRO A 78 -3.82 19.69 -0.59
N PHE A 79 -4.17 19.81 -1.85
CA PHE A 79 -5.54 19.71 -2.34
C PHE A 79 -6.15 18.34 -2.10
N ASP A 80 -5.38 17.26 -2.27
CA ASP A 80 -5.85 15.90 -2.02
C ASP A 80 -6.15 15.65 -0.55
N GLU A 81 -5.38 16.27 0.36
CA GLU A 81 -5.66 16.21 1.79
C GLU A 81 -6.99 16.89 2.11
N ILE A 82 -7.22 18.10 1.59
CA ILE A 82 -8.47 18.84 1.78
C ILE A 82 -9.67 18.06 1.24
N ILE A 83 -9.59 17.56 0.00
CA ILE A 83 -10.67 16.75 -0.60
C ILE A 83 -10.92 15.49 0.23
N THR A 84 -9.87 14.86 0.74
CA THR A 84 -10.02 13.67 1.59
C THR A 84 -10.70 14.00 2.89
N ILE A 85 -10.38 15.11 3.54
CA ILE A 85 -11.06 15.60 4.76
C ILE A 85 -12.55 15.83 4.48
N LEU A 86 -12.88 16.58 3.43
CA LEU A 86 -14.26 16.89 3.07
C LEU A 86 -15.08 15.63 2.79
N LYS A 87 -14.52 14.69 2.03
CA LYS A 87 -15.16 13.39 1.75
C LYS A 87 -15.34 12.57 3.03
N THR A 88 -14.32 12.48 3.88
CA THR A 88 -14.38 11.69 5.11
C THR A 88 -15.44 12.25 6.06
N LEU A 89 -15.43 13.57 6.25
CA LEU A 89 -16.45 14.25 7.07
C LEU A 89 -17.86 14.10 6.46
N GLY A 90 -18.00 14.19 5.13
CA GLY A 90 -19.29 14.00 4.46
C GLY A 90 -19.85 12.58 4.67
N VAL A 91 -19.05 11.56 4.39
CA VAL A 91 -19.45 10.17 4.60
C VAL A 91 -19.76 9.90 6.09
N GLY A 92 -18.92 10.37 7.00
CA GLY A 92 -19.12 10.17 8.43
C GLY A 92 -20.37 10.89 8.95
N THR A 93 -20.66 12.10 8.47
CA THR A 93 -21.88 12.83 8.84
C THR A 93 -23.14 12.10 8.33
N ILE A 94 -23.11 11.56 7.11
CA ILE A 94 -24.22 10.75 6.58
C ILE A 94 -24.41 9.50 7.45
N LEU A 95 -23.34 8.80 7.83
CA LEU A 95 -23.44 7.63 8.70
C LEU A 95 -24.02 7.97 10.07
N LEU A 96 -23.57 9.07 10.68
CA LEU A 96 -24.12 9.54 11.96
C LEU A 96 -25.60 9.90 11.81
N SER A 97 -26.01 10.57 10.73
CA SER A 97 -27.40 10.92 10.47
C SER A 97 -28.28 9.68 10.30
N VAL A 98 -27.79 8.63 9.63
CA VAL A 98 -28.51 7.35 9.48
C VAL A 98 -28.67 6.64 10.83
N VAL A 99 -27.62 6.63 11.66
CA VAL A 99 -27.69 6.02 13.01
C VAL A 99 -28.70 6.77 13.89
N MET A 100 -28.67 8.11 13.85
CA MET A 100 -29.63 8.94 14.59
C MET A 100 -31.07 8.77 14.09
N TRP A 101 -31.26 8.51 12.80
CA TRP A 101 -32.61 8.26 12.22
C TRP A 101 -33.14 6.86 12.55
N TRP A 102 -32.23 5.88 12.77
CA TRP A 102 -32.60 4.50 13.13
C TRP A 102 -32.98 4.34 14.61
N ASP A 103 -32.77 5.36 15.43
CA ASP A 103 -33.15 5.30 16.86
C ASP A 103 -34.68 5.35 17.02
N PRO A 104 -35.35 4.26 17.48
CA PRO A 104 -36.80 4.21 17.62
C PRO A 104 -37.34 5.17 18.69
N SER A 105 -36.48 5.64 19.61
CA SER A 105 -36.83 6.63 20.62
C SER A 105 -36.94 8.05 20.06
N ASN A 106 -36.40 8.27 18.87
CA ASN A 106 -36.45 9.53 18.18
C ASN A 106 -37.82 9.67 17.49
N THR A 107 -38.88 9.94 18.25
CA THR A 107 -40.18 10.33 17.71
C THR A 107 -39.99 11.67 17.01
N MET A 108 -39.70 11.60 15.70
CA MET A 108 -39.72 12.75 14.80
C MET A 108 -41.15 13.31 14.76
N SER A 109 -41.48 14.17 15.70
CA SER A 109 -42.60 15.09 15.53
C SER A 109 -42.29 15.95 14.31
N ALA A 110 -43.22 16.02 13.38
CA ALA A 110 -43.11 16.74 12.08
C ALA A 110 -42.94 18.25 12.31
N THR A 111 -41.79 18.66 12.79
CA THR A 111 -41.37 20.06 12.85
C THR A 111 -40.36 20.34 11.70
N PRO A 112 -40.38 21.54 11.11
CA PRO A 112 -39.66 21.86 9.88
C PRO A 112 -38.13 21.88 9.99
N ASN A 113 -37.56 21.36 11.07
CA ASN A 113 -36.13 21.32 11.30
C ASN A 113 -35.54 20.06 10.67
N ASP A 114 -35.34 20.17 9.38
CA ASP A 114 -34.82 19.09 8.55
C ASP A 114 -33.49 18.56 9.11
N PRO A 115 -33.37 17.27 9.49
CA PRO A 115 -32.12 16.62 9.91
C PRO A 115 -30.97 16.86 8.93
N ARG A 116 -31.31 17.17 7.67
CA ARG A 116 -30.37 17.51 6.62
C ARG A 116 -29.65 18.83 6.91
N ILE A 117 -30.36 19.84 7.41
CA ILE A 117 -29.77 21.14 7.76
C ILE A 117 -28.82 21.01 8.95
N LEU A 118 -29.20 20.22 9.95
CA LEU A 118 -28.34 19.91 11.11
C LEU A 118 -27.08 19.18 10.69
N GLY A 119 -27.20 18.13 9.88
CA GLY A 119 -26.08 17.38 9.34
C GLY A 119 -25.16 18.27 8.50
N LEU A 120 -25.73 19.13 7.64
CA LEU A 120 -24.97 20.09 6.83
C LEU A 120 -24.23 21.09 7.70
N THR A 121 -24.88 21.65 8.72
CA THR A 121 -24.26 22.60 9.64
C THR A 121 -23.11 21.97 10.41
N TYR A 122 -23.31 20.77 10.95
CA TYR A 122 -22.26 20.02 11.62
C TYR A 122 -21.07 19.77 10.68
N TRP A 123 -21.34 19.31 9.44
CA TRP A 123 -20.34 19.07 8.43
C TRP A 123 -19.55 20.34 8.07
N LEU A 124 -20.22 21.48 7.90
CA LEU A 124 -19.57 22.75 7.57
C LEU A 124 -18.63 23.20 8.68
N ILE A 125 -19.05 23.15 9.94
CA ILE A 125 -18.21 23.51 11.09
C ILE A 125 -17.01 22.58 11.19
N ALA A 126 -17.24 21.25 11.12
CA ALA A 126 -16.19 20.25 11.16
C ALA A 126 -15.19 20.44 10.02
N ALA A 127 -15.69 20.68 8.79
CA ALA A 127 -14.85 20.92 7.62
C ALA A 127 -13.99 22.17 7.78
N ALA A 128 -14.59 23.29 8.19
CA ALA A 128 -13.85 24.55 8.39
C ALA A 128 -12.75 24.40 9.44
N LEU A 129 -13.05 23.78 10.57
CA LEU A 129 -12.09 23.61 11.66
C LEU A 129 -11.00 22.59 11.32
N CYS A 130 -11.36 21.40 10.81
CA CYS A 130 -10.37 20.37 10.46
C CYS A 130 -9.45 20.85 9.33
N VAL A 131 -10.00 21.43 8.26
CA VAL A 131 -9.20 21.99 7.16
C VAL A 131 -8.33 23.14 7.65
N GLY A 132 -8.89 24.05 8.46
CA GLY A 132 -8.16 25.20 8.99
C GLY A 132 -6.98 24.80 9.87
N ILE A 133 -7.22 23.96 10.88
CA ILE A 133 -6.18 23.50 11.83
C ILE A 133 -5.12 22.68 11.10
N ARG A 134 -5.52 21.74 10.25
CA ARG A 134 -4.55 20.94 9.48
C ARG A 134 -3.74 21.81 8.51
N SER A 135 -4.37 22.77 7.82
CA SER A 135 -3.66 23.71 6.94
C SER A 135 -2.64 24.54 7.71
N PHE A 136 -2.99 24.98 8.92
CA PHE A 136 -2.08 25.70 9.81
C PHE A 136 -0.88 24.84 10.23
N ILE A 137 -1.13 23.60 10.68
CA ILE A 137 -0.07 22.64 11.03
C ILE A 137 0.84 22.39 9.82
N ARG A 138 0.27 22.15 8.64
CA ARG A 138 1.03 21.92 7.40
C ARG A 138 1.86 23.14 7.00
N HIS A 139 1.32 24.32 7.16
CA HIS A 139 2.07 25.55 6.90
C HIS A 139 3.30 25.68 7.83
N GLY A 140 3.11 25.39 9.13
CA GLY A 140 4.20 25.35 10.10
C GLY A 140 5.26 24.30 9.73
N GLN A 141 4.84 23.08 9.37
CA GLN A 141 5.75 22.01 8.94
C GLN A 141 6.58 22.40 7.71
N ARG A 142 5.95 23.04 6.71
CA ARG A 142 6.66 23.54 5.52
C ARG A 142 7.70 24.59 5.85
N ARG A 143 7.39 25.51 6.77
CA ARG A 143 8.37 26.51 7.24
C ARG A 143 9.56 25.87 7.95
N LEU A 144 9.32 24.79 8.72
CA LEU A 144 10.40 24.04 9.37
C LEU A 144 11.29 23.33 8.33
N LEU A 145 10.70 22.74 7.28
CA LEU A 145 11.48 22.15 6.18
C LEU A 145 12.33 23.20 5.45
N GLU A 146 11.79 24.39 5.20
CA GLU A 146 12.53 25.52 4.61
C GLU A 146 13.74 25.93 5.46
N SER A 147 13.65 25.77 6.78
CA SER A 147 14.78 26.04 7.71
C SER A 147 15.75 24.85 7.84
N GLY A 148 15.54 23.76 7.09
CA GLY A 148 16.37 22.55 7.13
C GLY A 148 16.03 21.58 8.25
N VAL A 149 14.99 21.85 9.04
CA VAL A 149 14.58 20.97 10.16
C VAL A 149 13.57 19.93 9.66
N GLY A 150 13.91 18.65 9.85
CA GLY A 150 13.04 17.52 9.44
C GLY A 150 13.21 17.10 7.99
N THR A 151 14.28 17.54 7.32
CA THR A 151 14.62 17.08 5.98
C THR A 151 15.05 15.60 5.97
N ARG A 152 14.87 14.95 4.84
CA ARG A 152 15.21 13.53 4.64
C ARG A 152 16.54 13.45 3.89
N ALA A 153 17.51 12.69 4.47
CA ALA A 153 18.75 12.38 3.80
C ALA A 153 18.46 11.65 2.49
N SER A 154 18.91 12.20 1.39
CA SER A 154 18.62 11.72 0.05
C SER A 154 19.92 11.60 -0.76
N ILE A 155 19.99 10.60 -1.62
CA ILE A 155 21.05 10.48 -2.63
C ILE A 155 20.45 10.54 -4.03
N ILE A 156 21.27 10.98 -5.00
CA ILE A 156 20.89 10.96 -6.41
C ILE A 156 21.72 9.90 -7.12
N ILE A 157 21.10 9.11 -7.99
CA ILE A 157 21.77 8.11 -8.81
C ILE A 157 21.68 8.54 -10.28
N GLY A 158 22.78 8.56 -10.97
CA GLY A 158 22.82 8.91 -12.39
C GLY A 158 24.19 9.40 -12.86
N ASP A 159 24.24 9.89 -14.09
CA ASP A 159 25.40 10.54 -14.64
C ASP A 159 25.59 11.95 -14.07
N LEU A 160 26.84 12.43 -14.00
CA LEU A 160 27.19 13.69 -13.33
C LEU A 160 26.35 14.89 -13.80
N GLU A 161 26.05 14.99 -15.08
CA GLU A 161 25.27 16.09 -15.66
C GLU A 161 23.82 16.04 -15.18
N LYS A 162 23.16 14.86 -15.25
CA LYS A 162 21.78 14.66 -14.78
C LYS A 162 21.68 14.84 -13.27
N VAL A 163 22.68 14.35 -12.53
CA VAL A 163 22.77 14.50 -11.07
C VAL A 163 22.85 15.97 -10.69
N ARG A 164 23.70 16.75 -11.40
CA ARG A 164 23.86 18.20 -11.15
C ARG A 164 22.55 18.96 -11.41
N ASP A 165 21.88 18.69 -12.53
CA ASP A 165 20.60 19.31 -12.86
C ASP A 165 19.53 18.98 -11.82
N LEU A 166 19.41 17.68 -11.46
CA LEU A 166 18.43 17.27 -10.44
C LEU A 166 18.74 17.85 -9.06
N ALA A 167 20.00 17.85 -8.64
CA ALA A 167 20.42 18.44 -7.37
C ALA A 167 20.10 19.93 -7.30
N ALA A 168 20.34 20.68 -8.38
CA ALA A 168 19.99 22.09 -8.49
C ALA A 168 18.47 22.31 -8.40
N ARG A 169 17.67 21.48 -9.09
CA ARG A 169 16.20 21.52 -8.99
C ARG A 169 15.71 21.22 -7.57
N VAL A 170 16.25 20.18 -6.91
CA VAL A 170 15.91 19.84 -5.52
C VAL A 170 16.22 21.02 -4.58
N ALA A 171 17.40 21.64 -4.74
CA ALA A 171 17.82 22.80 -3.94
C ALA A 171 16.92 24.02 -4.14
N HIS A 172 16.33 24.19 -5.33
CA HIS A 172 15.39 25.26 -5.62
C HIS A 172 14.03 25.10 -4.89
N TYR A 173 13.66 23.86 -4.53
CA TYR A 173 12.39 23.55 -3.87
C TYR A 173 12.59 22.96 -2.46
N PRO A 174 13.11 23.71 -1.46
CA PRO A 174 13.39 23.19 -0.12
C PRO A 174 12.15 22.67 0.63
N ARG A 175 10.94 23.08 0.21
CA ARG A 175 9.66 22.60 0.74
C ARG A 175 9.42 21.10 0.50
N LEU A 176 10.12 20.49 -0.45
CA LEU A 176 10.06 19.06 -0.69
C LEU A 176 10.75 18.23 0.42
N GLY A 177 11.59 18.88 1.23
CA GLY A 177 12.25 18.29 2.38
C GLY A 177 13.33 17.27 2.04
N TYR A 178 13.90 17.32 0.84
CA TYR A 178 15.06 16.52 0.48
C TYR A 178 16.35 17.22 0.90
N ASN A 179 17.24 16.49 1.53
CA ASN A 179 18.61 16.93 1.80
C ASN A 179 19.55 16.00 1.02
N VAL A 180 20.11 16.50 -0.08
CA VAL A 180 21.01 15.73 -0.94
C VAL A 180 22.37 15.60 -0.25
N VAL A 181 22.66 14.43 0.30
CA VAL A 181 23.92 14.13 1.00
C VAL A 181 25.07 13.94 -0.01
N GLY A 182 24.77 13.34 -1.15
CA GLY A 182 25.74 13.04 -2.21
C GLY A 182 25.09 12.34 -3.38
N PHE A 183 25.89 11.79 -4.27
CA PHE A 183 25.39 11.03 -5.40
C PHE A 183 26.17 9.72 -5.61
N VAL A 184 25.53 8.80 -6.34
CA VAL A 184 26.09 7.52 -6.78
C VAL A 184 26.17 7.52 -8.30
N SER A 185 27.35 7.23 -8.86
CA SER A 185 27.54 7.20 -10.31
C SER A 185 26.94 5.95 -10.93
N SER A 186 26.23 6.12 -12.05
CA SER A 186 25.71 5.01 -12.87
C SER A 186 26.73 4.42 -13.82
N GLN A 187 27.91 5.06 -13.98
CA GLN A 187 29.01 4.60 -14.86
C GLN A 187 30.00 3.79 -14.04
N THR A 188 30.18 2.53 -14.41
CA THR A 188 31.17 1.61 -13.83
C THR A 188 32.59 1.88 -14.30
N ASP A 189 32.76 2.60 -15.43
CA ASP A 189 34.00 2.75 -16.15
C ASP A 189 34.54 4.20 -16.24
N SER A 190 34.13 5.11 -15.39
CA SER A 190 34.86 6.37 -15.31
C SER A 190 36.17 6.11 -14.61
N PRO A 191 37.34 6.23 -15.32
CA PRO A 191 38.63 6.17 -14.66
C PRO A 191 38.60 7.21 -13.54
N VAL A 192 38.90 6.78 -12.34
CA VAL A 192 38.97 7.62 -11.14
C VAL A 192 39.92 8.80 -11.50
N ALA A 193 39.33 9.89 -11.97
CA ALA A 193 40.00 11.15 -12.02
C ALA A 193 40.27 11.51 -10.55
N THR A 194 41.50 11.39 -10.15
CA THR A 194 42.16 11.83 -8.91
C THR A 194 41.24 12.55 -7.92
N GLY A 195 40.37 11.77 -7.22
CA GLY A 195 39.48 12.27 -6.18
C GLY A 195 37.98 12.10 -6.50
N PRO A 196 37.12 11.97 -5.48
CA PRO A 196 35.68 11.84 -5.67
C PRO A 196 35.13 13.07 -6.40
N ALA A 197 34.37 12.87 -7.49
CA ALA A 197 33.70 13.95 -8.19
C ALA A 197 32.82 14.73 -7.23
N SER A 198 32.92 16.04 -7.21
CA SER A 198 32.14 16.91 -6.37
C SER A 198 31.75 18.20 -7.10
N PHE A 199 30.61 18.75 -6.77
CA PHE A 199 30.14 20.03 -7.30
C PHE A 199 29.37 20.81 -6.23
N MET A 200 29.32 22.11 -6.38
CA MET A 200 28.61 23.02 -5.47
C MET A 200 27.24 23.34 -6.00
N ILE A 201 26.24 23.25 -5.14
CA ILE A 201 24.88 23.68 -5.42
C ILE A 201 24.47 24.83 -4.48
N GLU A 202 23.71 25.77 -5.03
CA GLU A 202 23.15 26.88 -4.29
C GLU A 202 21.84 26.45 -3.60
N GLN A 203 21.87 26.28 -2.28
CA GLN A 203 20.65 26.04 -1.52
C GLN A 203 19.94 27.38 -1.22
N ARG A 204 18.77 27.58 -1.81
CA ARG A 204 17.93 28.75 -1.51
C ARG A 204 17.18 28.53 -0.22
N ASN A 205 17.56 29.24 0.83
CA ASN A 205 16.71 29.33 2.02
C ASN A 205 15.45 30.14 1.70
N GLY A 206 14.26 29.63 2.06
CA GLY A 206 12.96 30.24 1.74
C GLY A 206 12.73 31.67 2.28
N ARG A 207 13.67 32.24 3.04
CA ARG A 207 13.67 33.66 3.44
C ARG A 207 14.48 34.46 2.45
N ARG A 208 13.82 35.35 1.71
CA ARG A 208 14.43 36.25 0.70
C ARG A 208 15.62 37.11 1.19
N LYS A 209 15.99 37.08 2.47
CA LYS A 209 17.03 37.94 3.08
C LYS A 209 18.30 37.19 3.54
N THR A 210 18.37 35.87 3.44
CA THR A 210 19.61 35.12 3.77
C THR A 210 20.35 34.77 2.50
N PRO A 211 21.69 34.95 2.47
CA PRO A 211 22.49 34.51 1.31
C PRO A 211 22.33 33.02 1.10
N PRO A 212 22.33 32.56 -0.15
CA PRO A 212 22.21 31.13 -0.48
C PRO A 212 23.38 30.38 0.17
N LYS A 213 23.06 29.23 0.77
CA LYS A 213 24.06 28.34 1.34
C LYS A 213 24.61 27.44 0.23
N MET A 214 25.90 27.51 -0.02
CA MET A 214 26.57 26.59 -0.93
C MET A 214 26.72 25.23 -0.26
N GLN A 215 26.24 24.18 -0.91
CA GLN A 215 26.40 22.79 -0.46
C GLN A 215 27.26 22.02 -1.45
N ASN A 216 28.27 21.34 -0.94
CA ASN A 216 29.10 20.46 -1.75
C ASN A 216 28.38 19.09 -1.85
N VAL A 217 28.19 18.61 -3.08
CA VAL A 217 27.63 17.30 -3.38
C VAL A 217 28.73 16.41 -3.91
N THR A 218 29.10 15.41 -3.14
CA THR A 218 30.25 14.53 -3.42
C THR A 218 29.76 13.16 -3.90
N GLN A 219 30.54 12.51 -4.72
CA GLN A 219 30.33 11.12 -5.08
C GLN A 219 30.60 10.23 -3.87
N LEU A 220 29.61 9.40 -3.48
CA LEU A 220 29.67 8.52 -2.34
C LEU A 220 30.04 7.07 -2.70
N GLY A 221 29.97 6.74 -3.98
CA GLY A 221 30.28 5.39 -4.48
C GLY A 221 29.71 5.15 -5.87
N THR A 222 29.66 3.88 -6.25
CA THR A 222 29.09 3.37 -7.50
C THR A 222 27.76 2.64 -7.23
N THR A 223 27.04 2.26 -8.28
CA THR A 223 25.80 1.47 -8.16
C THR A 223 26.04 0.11 -7.50
N GLU A 224 27.23 -0.43 -7.54
CA GLU A 224 27.58 -1.69 -6.89
C GLU A 224 27.60 -1.57 -5.36
N GLU A 225 28.00 -0.40 -4.85
CA GLU A 225 28.11 -0.09 -3.42
C GLU A 225 26.84 0.53 -2.84
N LEU A 226 25.77 0.60 -3.62
CA LEU A 226 24.54 1.35 -3.30
C LEU A 226 23.92 0.94 -1.96
N GLU A 227 23.85 -0.36 -1.65
CA GLU A 227 23.29 -0.89 -0.41
C GLU A 227 24.10 -0.37 0.80
N GLU A 228 25.42 -0.45 0.72
CA GLU A 228 26.32 0.02 1.77
C GLU A 228 26.26 1.54 1.96
N VAL A 229 26.19 2.30 0.87
CA VAL A 229 26.06 3.76 0.88
C VAL A 229 24.75 4.17 1.57
N ILE A 230 23.63 3.50 1.27
CA ILE A 230 22.33 3.77 1.90
C ILE A 230 22.39 3.57 3.41
N ASP A 231 22.96 2.47 3.86
CA ASP A 231 23.04 2.12 5.28
C ASP A 231 24.05 3.02 6.02
N ARG A 232 25.24 3.24 5.45
CA ARG A 232 26.30 4.07 6.06
C ARG A 232 25.86 5.52 6.26
N HIS A 233 25.13 6.09 5.33
CA HIS A 233 24.68 7.48 5.40
C HIS A 233 23.25 7.67 5.90
N GLY A 234 22.56 6.59 6.29
CA GLY A 234 21.19 6.63 6.81
C GLY A 234 20.20 7.23 5.81
N ILE A 235 20.36 6.92 4.53
CA ILE A 235 19.57 7.47 3.43
C ILE A 235 18.11 7.03 3.56
N LYS A 236 17.21 8.01 3.43
CA LYS A 236 15.75 7.79 3.48
C LYS A 236 15.10 7.76 2.11
N GLU A 237 15.68 8.46 1.15
CA GLU A 237 15.15 8.60 -0.21
C GLU A 237 16.25 8.49 -1.23
N VAL A 238 16.00 7.72 -2.29
CA VAL A 238 16.89 7.56 -3.44
C VAL A 238 16.18 8.18 -4.65
N LEU A 239 16.82 9.18 -5.24
CA LEU A 239 16.33 9.89 -6.43
C LEU A 239 17.09 9.37 -7.65
N ILE A 240 16.40 8.73 -8.58
CA ILE A 240 17.00 8.10 -9.74
C ILE A 240 16.86 9.04 -10.95
N ALA A 241 17.99 9.48 -11.50
CA ALA A 241 18.11 10.34 -12.67
C ALA A 241 18.72 9.58 -13.86
N LEU A 242 18.13 8.43 -14.21
CA LEU A 242 18.53 7.65 -15.39
C LEU A 242 17.60 7.95 -16.57
N GLY A 243 18.11 7.90 -17.79
CA GLY A 243 17.29 8.10 -18.99
C GLY A 243 16.55 6.84 -19.43
N SER A 244 15.54 7.03 -20.29
CA SER A 244 14.75 5.93 -20.88
C SER A 244 15.58 4.91 -21.65
N ASN A 245 16.75 5.28 -22.12
CA ASN A 245 17.66 4.35 -22.84
C ASN A 245 18.49 3.47 -21.89
N GLU A 246 18.38 3.67 -20.57
CA GLU A 246 19.17 2.97 -19.55
C GLU A 246 18.32 1.99 -18.73
N HIS A 247 17.33 1.35 -19.36
CA HIS A 247 16.38 0.45 -18.66
C HIS A 247 17.06 -0.67 -17.86
N GLU A 248 18.14 -1.26 -18.38
CA GLU A 248 18.85 -2.34 -17.67
C GLU A 248 19.50 -1.82 -16.38
N LYS A 249 20.18 -0.67 -16.47
CA LYS A 249 20.77 -0.03 -15.28
C LYS A 249 19.70 0.39 -14.28
N LEU A 250 18.58 0.91 -14.77
CA LEU A 250 17.45 1.28 -13.91
C LEU A 250 16.92 0.08 -13.12
N ILE A 251 16.74 -1.07 -13.79
CA ILE A 251 16.28 -2.31 -13.16
C ILE A 251 17.27 -2.79 -12.09
N ASP A 252 18.57 -2.76 -12.37
CA ASP A 252 19.61 -3.15 -11.41
C ASP A 252 19.64 -2.23 -10.19
N VAL A 253 19.61 -0.91 -10.41
CA VAL A 253 19.52 0.09 -9.33
C VAL A 253 18.28 -0.14 -8.45
N ILE A 254 17.12 -0.35 -9.06
CA ILE A 254 15.88 -0.65 -8.33
C ILE A 254 16.01 -1.95 -7.54
N ALA A 255 16.60 -2.98 -8.12
CA ALA A 255 16.78 -4.28 -7.45
C ALA A 255 17.67 -4.14 -6.20
N ARG A 256 18.81 -3.46 -6.32
CA ARG A 256 19.76 -3.21 -5.21
C ARG A 256 19.15 -2.32 -4.12
N ALA A 257 18.57 -1.19 -4.52
CA ALA A 257 17.95 -0.26 -3.57
C ALA A 257 16.69 -0.83 -2.89
N SER A 258 16.00 -1.78 -3.53
CA SER A 258 14.81 -2.44 -2.95
C SER A 258 15.11 -3.36 -1.76
N LYS A 259 16.36 -3.72 -1.52
CA LYS A 259 16.78 -4.47 -0.32
C LYS A 259 16.80 -3.58 0.92
N SER A 260 16.98 -2.27 0.75
CA SER A 260 16.90 -1.29 1.82
C SER A 260 15.47 -0.78 2.02
N ASN A 261 15.22 -0.12 3.16
CA ASN A 261 13.94 0.54 3.46
C ASN A 261 13.87 1.99 2.93
N ALA A 262 14.74 2.40 2.02
CA ALA A 262 14.73 3.72 1.43
C ALA A 262 13.60 3.86 0.41
N GLY A 263 12.95 5.03 0.37
CA GLY A 263 11.99 5.37 -0.66
C GLY A 263 12.70 5.56 -2.01
N LEU A 264 12.14 5.01 -3.08
CA LEU A 264 12.72 5.10 -4.42
C LEU A 264 11.85 6.01 -5.29
N LYS A 265 12.46 7.02 -5.90
CA LYS A 265 11.80 7.94 -6.83
C LYS A 265 12.59 8.08 -8.10
N ILE A 266 11.91 8.07 -9.23
CA ILE A 266 12.51 8.31 -10.55
C ILE A 266 12.08 9.66 -11.09
N VAL A 267 13.00 10.36 -11.73
CA VAL A 267 12.71 11.55 -12.52
C VAL A 267 12.13 11.09 -13.85
N PRO A 268 10.86 11.43 -14.17
CA PRO A 268 10.29 11.06 -15.46
C PRO A 268 11.02 11.77 -16.59
N ASP A 269 11.23 11.06 -17.67
CA ASP A 269 11.69 11.65 -18.90
C ASP A 269 10.52 12.12 -19.80
N LEU A 270 10.83 12.68 -20.96
CA LEU A 270 9.81 13.15 -21.90
C LEU A 270 8.91 12.02 -22.40
N TYR A 271 9.43 10.81 -22.54
CA TYR A 271 8.68 9.65 -22.98
C TYR A 271 7.64 9.24 -21.91
N ASP A 272 8.02 9.21 -20.64
CA ASP A 272 7.12 8.91 -19.54
C ASP A 272 5.98 9.93 -19.43
N ILE A 273 6.28 11.20 -19.73
CA ILE A 273 5.30 12.28 -19.72
C ILE A 273 4.32 12.14 -20.90
N VAL A 274 4.83 11.95 -22.12
CA VAL A 274 4.03 11.87 -23.34
C VAL A 274 3.20 10.58 -23.40
N SER A 275 3.76 9.46 -22.91
CA SER A 275 3.03 8.18 -22.81
C SER A 275 1.94 8.15 -21.73
N GLY A 276 1.86 9.21 -20.89
CA GLY A 276 0.93 9.29 -19.78
C GLY A 276 1.28 8.40 -18.58
N GLN A 277 2.49 7.82 -18.57
CA GLN A 277 2.99 7.04 -17.44
C GLN A 277 3.35 7.97 -16.26
N ALA A 278 3.93 9.12 -16.54
CA ALA A 278 4.15 10.18 -15.56
C ALA A 278 2.86 10.99 -15.35
N ARG A 279 2.01 10.54 -14.46
CA ARG A 279 0.89 11.37 -14.00
C ARG A 279 1.42 12.43 -13.06
N ALA A 280 1.21 13.71 -13.38
CA ALA A 280 1.48 14.82 -12.47
C ALA A 280 0.59 14.68 -11.23
N ARG A 281 1.05 13.95 -10.22
CA ARG A 281 0.36 13.84 -8.93
C ARG A 281 0.64 15.03 -8.02
N GLU A 282 1.68 15.81 -8.32
CA GLU A 282 2.10 16.95 -7.51
C GLU A 282 2.10 18.22 -8.36
N ILE A 283 1.33 19.21 -7.90
CA ILE A 283 1.27 20.56 -8.52
C ILE A 283 2.46 21.42 -8.05
N TYR A 284 3.20 20.98 -7.03
CA TYR A 284 4.31 21.71 -6.44
C TYR A 284 5.64 20.98 -6.64
N GLY A 285 6.57 21.65 -7.35
CA GLY A 285 7.92 21.14 -7.59
C GLY A 285 8.09 20.56 -8.99
N PHE A 286 9.02 19.64 -9.12
CA PHE A 286 9.23 18.88 -10.35
C PHE A 286 8.62 17.47 -10.18
N PRO A 287 8.14 16.85 -11.26
CA PRO A 287 7.51 15.55 -11.19
C PRO A 287 8.51 14.48 -10.75
N LEU A 288 8.13 13.66 -9.78
CA LEU A 288 8.84 12.45 -9.37
C LEU A 288 7.83 11.30 -9.36
N ILE A 289 8.24 10.17 -9.93
CA ILE A 289 7.44 8.94 -9.91
C ILE A 289 7.92 8.08 -8.74
N ASP A 290 7.03 7.75 -7.80
CA ASP A 290 7.34 6.79 -6.74
C ASP A 290 7.43 5.38 -7.29
N ILE A 291 8.57 4.72 -7.12
CA ILE A 291 8.77 3.32 -7.55
C ILE A 291 8.24 2.33 -6.50
N ASN A 292 8.07 2.76 -5.26
CA ASN A 292 7.46 1.99 -4.19
C ASN A 292 6.18 2.68 -3.69
N PRO A 293 5.13 2.78 -4.52
CA PRO A 293 3.90 3.40 -4.08
C PRO A 293 3.31 2.62 -2.90
N VAL A 294 2.61 3.32 -2.02
CA VAL A 294 1.77 2.67 -1.02
C VAL A 294 0.70 1.89 -1.78
N LEU A 295 0.79 0.57 -1.74
CA LEU A 295 0.08 -0.36 -2.62
C LEU A 295 -1.43 -0.20 -2.55
N LEU A 296 -2.01 -0.11 -1.34
CA LEU A 296 -3.45 0.04 -1.13
C LEU A 296 -3.74 1.20 -0.19
N ARG A 297 -4.88 1.84 -0.37
CA ARG A 297 -5.43 2.77 0.63
C ARG A 297 -5.86 1.97 1.87
N PRO A 298 -5.88 2.55 3.09
CA PRO A 298 -6.27 1.80 4.29
C PRO A 298 -7.64 1.13 4.18
N TRP A 299 -8.62 1.82 3.61
CA TRP A 299 -9.94 1.26 3.39
C TRP A 299 -9.94 0.10 2.38
N GLU A 300 -9.10 0.16 1.32
CA GLU A 300 -8.96 -0.93 0.35
C GLU A 300 -8.30 -2.15 0.99
N GLU A 301 -7.30 -1.92 1.85
CA GLU A 301 -6.65 -2.99 2.60
C GLU A 301 -7.63 -3.64 3.59
N ALA A 302 -8.42 -2.84 4.31
CA ALA A 302 -9.47 -3.33 5.19
C ALA A 302 -10.55 -4.10 4.40
N ALA A 303 -11.04 -3.53 3.28
CA ALA A 303 -12.04 -4.18 2.43
C ALA A 303 -11.52 -5.50 1.85
N LYS A 304 -10.27 -5.52 1.35
CA LYS A 304 -9.60 -6.75 0.88
C LYS A 304 -9.54 -7.79 1.99
N ARG A 305 -9.11 -7.40 3.20
CA ARG A 305 -9.00 -8.33 4.33
C ARG A 305 -10.38 -8.86 4.77
N THR A 306 -11.40 -8.01 4.79
CA THR A 306 -12.77 -8.42 5.08
C THR A 306 -13.27 -9.42 4.03
N LEU A 307 -13.06 -9.15 2.75
CA LEU A 307 -13.40 -10.06 1.66
C LEU A 307 -12.67 -11.40 1.81
N ASP A 308 -11.36 -11.38 2.11
CA ASP A 308 -10.55 -12.56 2.37
C ASP A 308 -11.16 -13.43 3.49
N ILE A 309 -11.54 -12.82 4.61
CA ILE A 309 -12.13 -13.53 5.76
C ILE A 309 -13.52 -14.06 5.42
N VAL A 310 -14.39 -13.22 4.87
CA VAL A 310 -15.78 -13.59 4.56
C VAL A 310 -15.83 -14.75 3.57
N VAL A 311 -15.14 -14.62 2.44
CA VAL A 311 -15.14 -15.66 1.40
C VAL A 311 -14.51 -16.96 1.93
N SER A 312 -13.38 -16.87 2.62
CA SER A 312 -12.73 -18.07 3.17
C SER A 312 -13.58 -18.77 4.23
N SER A 313 -14.24 -18.02 5.10
CA SER A 313 -15.17 -18.59 6.08
C SER A 313 -16.37 -19.26 5.40
N LEU A 314 -16.97 -18.62 4.39
CA LEU A 314 -18.08 -19.21 3.63
C LEU A 314 -17.65 -20.49 2.91
N VAL A 315 -16.51 -20.49 2.23
CA VAL A 315 -16.01 -21.69 1.54
C VAL A 315 -15.77 -22.84 2.53
N LEU A 316 -15.12 -22.57 3.66
CA LEU A 316 -14.82 -23.63 4.63
C LEU A 316 -16.07 -24.15 5.35
N THR A 317 -17.02 -23.29 5.70
CA THR A 317 -18.22 -23.68 6.44
C THR A 317 -19.29 -24.30 5.54
N LEU A 318 -19.73 -23.58 4.48
CA LEU A 318 -20.78 -24.06 3.58
C LEU A 318 -20.30 -25.24 2.72
N GLY A 319 -19.02 -25.25 2.36
CA GLY A 319 -18.40 -26.35 1.61
C GLY A 319 -18.01 -27.55 2.47
N SER A 320 -18.19 -27.50 3.80
CA SER A 320 -17.74 -28.57 4.72
C SER A 320 -18.20 -29.98 4.35
N PRO A 321 -19.42 -30.24 3.86
CA PRO A 321 -19.81 -31.58 3.44
C PRO A 321 -18.93 -32.12 2.30
N VAL A 322 -18.58 -31.25 1.33
CA VAL A 322 -17.71 -31.60 0.20
C VAL A 322 -16.27 -31.84 0.67
N TRP A 323 -15.78 -30.99 1.59
CA TRP A 323 -14.41 -31.13 2.11
C TRP A 323 -14.24 -32.38 2.97
N VAL A 324 -15.25 -32.74 3.78
CA VAL A 324 -15.24 -33.96 4.57
C VAL A 324 -15.27 -35.18 3.66
N THR A 325 -16.13 -35.22 2.65
CA THR A 325 -16.17 -36.31 1.68
C THR A 325 -14.87 -36.44 0.90
N THR A 326 -14.27 -35.33 0.49
CA THR A 326 -12.94 -35.29 -0.15
C THR A 326 -11.85 -35.86 0.77
N ALA A 327 -11.84 -35.42 2.05
CA ALA A 327 -10.89 -35.91 3.04
C ALA A 327 -11.02 -37.44 3.24
N LEU A 328 -12.25 -37.96 3.36
CA LEU A 328 -12.50 -39.40 3.46
C LEU A 328 -12.03 -40.12 2.20
N ALA A 329 -12.34 -39.62 1.01
CA ALA A 329 -11.88 -40.19 -0.24
C ALA A 329 -10.34 -40.27 -0.31
N VAL A 330 -9.62 -39.22 0.08
CA VAL A 330 -8.16 -39.22 0.17
C VAL A 330 -7.65 -40.25 1.18
N ARG A 331 -8.34 -40.41 2.32
CA ARG A 331 -7.96 -41.35 3.38
C ARG A 331 -8.05 -42.82 2.91
N PHE A 332 -9.12 -43.13 2.18
CA PHE A 332 -9.37 -44.52 1.74
C PHE A 332 -8.63 -44.90 0.45
N THR A 333 -8.25 -43.92 -0.39
CA THR A 333 -7.64 -44.19 -1.71
C THR A 333 -6.11 -44.32 -1.63
N SER A 334 -5.46 -43.77 -0.62
CA SER A 334 -4.00 -43.84 -0.48
C SER A 334 -3.54 -43.75 0.97
N LYS A 335 -2.43 -44.47 1.30
CA LYS A 335 -1.82 -44.45 2.65
C LYS A 335 -1.16 -43.10 2.91
N GLY A 336 -1.30 -42.56 4.14
CA GLY A 336 -0.61 -41.37 4.63
C GLY A 336 -1.53 -40.23 5.14
N PRO A 337 -0.99 -39.03 5.41
CA PRO A 337 -1.75 -37.94 5.97
C PRO A 337 -2.77 -37.35 4.98
N LEU A 338 -3.91 -36.87 5.48
CA LEU A 338 -4.97 -36.26 4.66
C LEU A 338 -4.51 -34.94 4.04
N ILE A 339 -3.86 -34.13 4.84
CA ILE A 339 -3.36 -32.79 4.48
C ILE A 339 -1.86 -32.89 4.22
N TYR A 340 -1.47 -32.45 3.05
CA TYR A 340 -0.09 -32.18 2.70
C TYR A 340 0.26 -30.76 3.10
N SER A 341 1.39 -30.58 3.75
CA SER A 341 1.90 -29.25 4.10
C SER A 341 3.31 -29.06 3.58
N GLN A 342 3.57 -27.88 3.02
CA GLN A 342 4.86 -27.53 2.46
C GLN A 342 5.23 -26.09 2.79
N GLU A 343 6.50 -25.86 3.06
CA GLU A 343 7.00 -24.50 3.32
C GLU A 343 7.10 -23.68 2.03
N ARG A 344 6.65 -22.45 2.10
CA ARG A 344 6.62 -21.48 0.99
C ARG A 344 7.09 -20.12 1.47
N VAL A 345 7.58 -19.30 0.52
CA VAL A 345 7.97 -17.92 0.78
C VAL A 345 6.75 -17.02 0.67
N GLY A 346 6.47 -16.27 1.74
CA GLY A 346 5.33 -15.36 1.86
C GLY A 346 5.74 -13.89 1.83
N LYS A 347 4.88 -13.04 2.41
CA LYS A 347 5.10 -11.59 2.49
C LYS A 347 6.40 -11.28 3.24
N GLU A 348 7.17 -10.32 2.70
CA GLU A 348 8.46 -9.86 3.26
C GLU A 348 9.50 -10.99 3.39
N GLY A 349 9.37 -12.04 2.55
CA GLY A 349 10.27 -13.20 2.61
C GLY A 349 10.04 -14.15 3.78
N ARG A 350 9.00 -13.94 4.60
CA ARG A 350 8.69 -14.81 5.73
C ARG A 350 8.17 -16.15 5.26
N PHE A 351 8.66 -17.23 5.87
CA PHE A 351 8.21 -18.57 5.56
C PHE A 351 6.87 -18.88 6.21
N PHE A 352 6.01 -19.61 5.49
CA PHE A 352 4.76 -20.13 6.03
C PHE A 352 4.47 -21.51 5.44
N ARG A 353 3.63 -22.30 6.09
CA ARG A 353 3.22 -23.62 5.60
C ARG A 353 1.89 -23.52 4.85
N ILE A 354 1.93 -23.83 3.54
CA ILE A 354 0.73 -23.97 2.72
C ILE A 354 0.08 -25.33 2.97
N PHE A 355 -1.25 -25.38 3.01
CA PHE A 355 -2.01 -26.61 3.20
C PHE A 355 -2.76 -27.01 1.93
N LYS A 356 -2.70 -28.30 1.58
CA LYS A 356 -3.44 -28.88 0.45
C LYS A 356 -3.98 -30.27 0.84
N PHE A 357 -5.05 -30.73 0.18
CA PHE A 357 -5.34 -32.17 0.21
C PHE A 357 -4.26 -32.92 -0.54
N ARG A 358 -3.87 -34.09 -0.01
CA ARG A 358 -2.86 -34.91 -0.65
C ARG A 358 -3.38 -35.44 -2.00
N SER A 359 -2.69 -35.06 -3.07
CA SER A 359 -2.97 -35.49 -4.44
C SER A 359 -1.87 -36.37 -5.07
N MET A 360 -0.74 -36.53 -4.35
CA MET A 360 0.41 -37.35 -4.76
C MET A 360 0.69 -38.48 -3.78
N TYR A 361 1.46 -39.47 -4.21
CA TYR A 361 1.98 -40.54 -3.34
C TYR A 361 2.95 -39.98 -2.30
N ILE A 362 3.19 -40.74 -1.21
CA ILE A 362 3.97 -40.25 -0.05
C ILE A 362 5.44 -39.98 -0.41
N ASP A 363 5.99 -40.78 -1.32
CA ASP A 363 7.37 -40.75 -1.79
C ASP A 363 7.59 -39.87 -3.03
N ALA A 364 6.59 -39.06 -3.37
CA ALA A 364 6.59 -38.22 -4.57
C ALA A 364 7.80 -37.29 -4.69
N GLU A 365 8.44 -36.95 -3.59
CA GLU A 365 9.59 -36.03 -3.51
C GLU A 365 10.90 -36.74 -3.05
N ALA A 366 10.96 -38.05 -3.06
CA ALA A 366 12.17 -38.80 -2.70
C ALA A 366 13.40 -38.43 -3.56
N GLY A 367 13.18 -37.99 -4.79
CA GLY A 367 14.21 -37.51 -5.72
C GLY A 367 14.53 -36.01 -5.62
N GLY A 368 13.98 -35.30 -4.61
CA GLY A 368 14.15 -33.83 -4.43
C GLY A 368 13.02 -32.98 -5.03
N PRO A 369 13.16 -31.64 -4.90
CA PRO A 369 12.13 -30.70 -5.37
C PRO A 369 12.13 -30.58 -6.89
N VAL A 370 11.05 -31.02 -7.52
CA VAL A 370 10.81 -30.92 -8.97
C VAL A 370 9.45 -30.24 -9.19
N TRP A 371 9.34 -29.42 -10.23
CA TRP A 371 8.05 -28.88 -10.66
C TRP A 371 7.12 -30.02 -11.13
N ALA A 372 5.83 -29.86 -10.93
CA ALA A 372 4.85 -30.84 -11.37
C ALA A 372 4.67 -30.74 -12.89
N SER A 373 4.64 -31.90 -13.58
CA SER A 373 4.37 -31.95 -15.01
C SER A 373 2.90 -32.33 -15.28
N LYS A 374 2.43 -32.05 -16.51
CA LYS A 374 1.03 -32.32 -16.91
C LYS A 374 0.57 -33.76 -16.72
N ASN A 375 1.46 -34.74 -16.94
CA ASN A 375 1.20 -36.18 -16.75
C ASN A 375 2.13 -36.75 -15.69
N ASP A 376 2.24 -36.09 -14.55
CA ASP A 376 3.14 -36.47 -13.47
C ASP A 376 2.76 -37.84 -12.90
N PRO A 377 3.64 -38.87 -13.00
CA PRO A 377 3.36 -40.22 -12.51
C PRO A 377 3.21 -40.30 -10.98
N ARG A 378 3.66 -39.26 -10.26
CA ARG A 378 3.54 -39.15 -8.80
C ARG A 378 2.12 -38.84 -8.33
N VAL A 379 1.22 -38.46 -9.25
CA VAL A 379 -0.16 -38.07 -8.94
C VAL A 379 -1.06 -39.30 -8.85
N THR A 380 -1.80 -39.46 -7.75
CA THR A 380 -2.76 -40.56 -7.58
C THR A 380 -3.96 -40.40 -8.54
N PRO A 381 -4.70 -41.47 -8.86
CA PRO A 381 -5.90 -41.39 -9.70
C PRO A 381 -6.94 -40.39 -9.15
N LEU A 382 -7.21 -40.42 -7.83
CA LEU A 382 -8.05 -39.41 -7.17
C LEU A 382 -7.41 -38.03 -7.22
N GLY A 383 -6.11 -37.97 -7.05
CA GLY A 383 -5.34 -36.71 -7.09
C GLY A 383 -5.48 -35.99 -8.43
N ARG A 384 -5.56 -36.71 -9.55
CA ARG A 384 -5.85 -36.12 -10.88
C ARG A 384 -7.21 -35.42 -10.92
N PHE A 385 -8.24 -36.04 -10.35
CA PHE A 385 -9.55 -35.41 -10.22
C PHE A 385 -9.51 -34.18 -9.31
N LEU A 386 -8.88 -34.30 -8.14
CA LEU A 386 -8.75 -33.17 -7.19
C LEU A 386 -8.02 -31.98 -7.79
N ARG A 387 -6.93 -32.19 -8.51
CA ARG A 387 -6.19 -31.15 -9.21
C ARG A 387 -7.01 -30.52 -10.33
N LYS A 388 -7.69 -31.38 -11.12
CA LYS A 388 -8.56 -30.91 -12.20
C LYS A 388 -9.71 -30.03 -11.70
N SER A 389 -10.25 -30.30 -10.52
CA SER A 389 -11.32 -29.54 -9.89
C SER A 389 -10.82 -28.46 -8.94
N HIS A 390 -9.51 -28.30 -8.74
CA HIS A 390 -8.88 -27.44 -7.74
C HIS A 390 -9.32 -27.72 -6.29
N LEU A 391 -9.95 -28.86 -6.02
CA LEU A 391 -10.38 -29.24 -4.68
C LEU A 391 -9.19 -29.52 -3.75
N ASP A 392 -8.03 -29.89 -4.29
CA ASP A 392 -6.81 -30.09 -3.51
C ASP A 392 -6.34 -28.78 -2.85
N GLU A 393 -6.69 -27.61 -3.37
CA GLU A 393 -6.26 -26.31 -2.86
C GLU A 393 -7.19 -25.70 -1.80
N VAL A 394 -8.35 -26.33 -1.51
CA VAL A 394 -9.31 -25.83 -0.53
C VAL A 394 -8.72 -25.61 0.87
N PRO A 395 -7.84 -26.45 1.43
CA PRO A 395 -7.24 -26.16 2.73
C PRO A 395 -6.44 -24.85 2.78
N GLN A 396 -6.07 -24.25 1.65
CA GLN A 396 -5.40 -22.93 1.62
C GLN A 396 -6.30 -21.79 2.11
N PHE A 397 -7.64 -21.94 2.07
CA PHE A 397 -8.54 -20.94 2.66
C PHE A 397 -8.29 -20.79 4.18
N TRP A 398 -7.78 -21.81 4.85
CA TRP A 398 -7.29 -21.69 6.22
C TRP A 398 -6.05 -20.79 6.33
N ASN A 399 -5.12 -20.87 5.39
CA ASN A 399 -3.99 -19.95 5.32
C ASN A 399 -4.45 -18.50 5.11
N VAL A 400 -5.51 -18.29 4.32
CA VAL A 400 -6.11 -16.96 4.13
C VAL A 400 -6.71 -16.45 5.44
N LEU A 401 -7.46 -17.26 6.19
CA LEU A 401 -8.01 -16.88 7.50
C LEU A 401 -6.91 -16.52 8.50
N ARG A 402 -5.83 -17.27 8.56
CA ARG A 402 -4.65 -16.96 9.39
C ARG A 402 -3.96 -15.67 9.00
N GLY A 403 -4.08 -15.25 7.74
CA GLY A 403 -3.42 -14.06 7.21
C GLY A 403 -2.06 -14.34 6.58
N ASP A 404 -1.65 -15.60 6.44
CA ASP A 404 -0.45 -16.02 5.71
C ASP A 404 -0.62 -15.75 4.21
N MET A 405 -1.84 -15.90 3.71
CA MET A 405 -2.26 -15.69 2.32
C MET A 405 -3.41 -14.70 2.20
N SER A 406 -3.74 -14.35 0.97
CA SER A 406 -4.93 -13.62 0.54
C SER A 406 -5.64 -14.43 -0.56
N LEU A 407 -6.88 -14.12 -0.88
CA LEU A 407 -7.55 -14.71 -2.04
C LEU A 407 -6.81 -14.36 -3.33
N VAL A 408 -6.39 -13.10 -3.47
CA VAL A 408 -5.71 -12.58 -4.67
C VAL A 408 -4.31 -12.10 -4.33
N GLY A 409 -3.32 -12.61 -5.05
CA GLY A 409 -1.91 -12.25 -4.91
C GLY A 409 -1.00 -13.12 -5.77
N PRO A 410 0.31 -12.87 -5.78
CA PRO A 410 1.30 -13.74 -6.42
C PRO A 410 1.26 -15.17 -5.87
N ARG A 411 1.37 -16.18 -6.73
CA ARG A 411 1.41 -17.58 -6.27
C ARG A 411 2.68 -17.84 -5.47
N PRO A 412 2.60 -18.43 -4.26
CA PRO A 412 3.78 -18.66 -3.41
C PRO A 412 4.66 -19.78 -3.95
N GLU A 413 5.98 -19.56 -3.98
CA GLU A 413 6.96 -20.53 -4.45
C GLU A 413 7.80 -21.09 -3.30
N ARG A 414 8.45 -22.26 -3.55
CA ARG A 414 9.36 -22.92 -2.60
C ARG A 414 10.68 -22.14 -2.51
N GLU A 415 11.28 -22.11 -1.33
CA GLU A 415 12.57 -21.44 -1.11
C GLU A 415 13.64 -21.89 -2.11
N PHE A 416 13.70 -23.19 -2.40
CA PHE A 416 14.65 -23.77 -3.37
C PHE A 416 14.57 -23.08 -4.73
N PHE A 417 13.36 -22.94 -5.29
CA PHE A 417 13.16 -22.26 -6.57
C PHE A 417 13.35 -20.75 -6.46
N VAL A 418 12.93 -20.14 -5.36
CA VAL A 418 13.12 -18.70 -5.12
C VAL A 418 14.60 -18.33 -5.18
N LYS A 419 15.49 -19.13 -4.55
CA LYS A 419 16.94 -18.90 -4.58
C LYS A 419 17.53 -18.95 -6.00
N GLN A 420 17.01 -19.83 -6.83
CA GLN A 420 17.43 -19.92 -8.25
C GLN A 420 16.90 -18.72 -9.05
N LEU A 421 15.60 -18.44 -8.91
CA LEU A 421 14.92 -17.39 -9.67
C LEU A 421 15.42 -15.97 -9.35
N ILE A 422 15.84 -15.72 -8.11
CA ILE A 422 16.48 -14.44 -7.74
C ILE A 422 17.78 -14.19 -8.51
N ARG A 423 18.53 -15.26 -8.82
CA ARG A 423 19.79 -15.14 -9.59
C ARG A 423 19.53 -14.84 -11.06
N GLU A 424 18.41 -15.32 -11.60
CA GLU A 424 18.06 -15.18 -13.01
C GLU A 424 17.13 -13.99 -13.30
N ILE A 425 16.36 -13.56 -12.31
CA ILE A 425 15.41 -12.45 -12.42
C ILE A 425 15.71 -11.43 -11.33
N PRO A 426 16.44 -10.34 -11.63
CA PRO A 426 16.96 -9.40 -10.64
C PRO A 426 15.89 -8.78 -9.73
N TYR A 427 14.66 -8.60 -10.21
CA TYR A 427 13.54 -7.98 -9.48
C TYR A 427 12.56 -9.00 -8.90
N TYR A 428 12.89 -10.30 -8.88
CA TYR A 428 12.00 -11.37 -8.40
C TYR A 428 11.47 -11.12 -6.98
N ASN A 429 12.29 -10.61 -6.09
CA ASN A 429 11.94 -10.35 -4.68
C ASN A 429 10.81 -9.33 -4.50
N ARG A 430 10.52 -8.46 -5.49
CA ARG A 430 9.43 -7.50 -5.39
C ARG A 430 8.06 -8.16 -5.24
N ARG A 431 7.89 -9.39 -5.70
CA ARG A 431 6.66 -10.15 -5.56
C ARG A 431 6.32 -10.49 -4.09
N HIS A 432 7.32 -10.50 -3.22
CA HIS A 432 7.16 -10.77 -1.80
C HIS A 432 6.71 -9.54 -0.97
N LYS A 433 6.55 -8.36 -1.58
CA LYS A 433 6.02 -7.17 -0.88
C LYS A 433 4.55 -7.30 -0.47
N VAL A 434 3.82 -8.20 -1.10
CA VAL A 434 2.40 -8.47 -0.83
C VAL A 434 2.20 -9.89 -0.32
N ARG A 435 1.02 -10.14 0.29
CA ARG A 435 0.66 -11.51 0.65
C ARG A 435 0.48 -12.36 -0.61
N PRO A 436 0.96 -13.60 -0.60
CA PRO A 436 0.69 -14.55 -1.69
C PRO A 436 -0.81 -14.86 -1.78
N GLY A 437 -1.27 -15.20 -2.99
CA GLY A 437 -2.67 -15.47 -3.28
C GLY A 437 -2.97 -16.93 -3.57
N ILE A 438 -4.23 -17.33 -3.39
CA ILE A 438 -4.79 -18.58 -3.95
C ILE A 438 -4.85 -18.43 -5.45
N THR A 439 -5.35 -17.29 -5.95
CA THR A 439 -5.32 -16.89 -7.35
C THR A 439 -4.56 -15.58 -7.55
N GLY A 440 -4.23 -15.25 -8.79
CA GLY A 440 -3.53 -14.02 -9.12
C GLY A 440 -3.81 -13.58 -10.55
N LEU A 441 -3.24 -12.43 -10.93
CA LEU A 441 -3.47 -11.86 -12.26
C LEU A 441 -3.01 -12.82 -13.37
N TYR A 442 -1.86 -13.48 -13.20
CA TYR A 442 -1.36 -14.46 -14.16
C TYR A 442 -2.33 -15.61 -14.35
N GLN A 443 -2.77 -16.26 -13.27
CA GLN A 443 -3.71 -17.39 -13.33
C GLN A 443 -5.07 -16.99 -13.91
N ALA A 444 -5.49 -15.76 -13.70
CA ALA A 444 -6.75 -15.25 -14.26
C ALA A 444 -6.65 -14.86 -15.74
N MET A 445 -5.46 -14.63 -16.29
CA MET A 445 -5.27 -14.14 -17.66
C MET A 445 -4.79 -15.21 -18.63
N ILE A 446 -4.05 -16.21 -18.16
CA ILE A 446 -3.41 -17.24 -18.99
C ILE A 446 -4.16 -18.56 -18.85
N ASP A 447 -4.63 -19.10 -19.97
CA ASP A 447 -5.43 -20.33 -20.01
C ASP A 447 -4.57 -21.61 -19.87
N LYS A 448 -3.33 -21.58 -20.32
CA LYS A 448 -2.36 -22.68 -20.26
C LYS A 448 -1.00 -22.14 -19.94
N TYR A 449 -0.27 -22.81 -19.08
CA TYR A 449 1.09 -22.47 -18.74
C TYR A 449 1.96 -23.74 -18.71
N ASP A 450 3.17 -23.59 -19.24
CA ASP A 450 4.20 -24.59 -19.12
C ASP A 450 5.12 -24.23 -17.94
N GLU A 451 5.64 -25.23 -17.24
CA GLU A 451 6.50 -24.98 -16.07
C GLU A 451 7.98 -24.84 -16.53
N ASN A 452 8.23 -23.93 -17.46
CA ASN A 452 9.59 -23.56 -17.91
C ASN A 452 9.99 -22.18 -17.37
N ILE A 453 11.27 -21.83 -17.52
CA ILE A 453 11.84 -20.58 -16.99
C ILE A 453 11.22 -19.33 -17.64
N ASP A 454 10.85 -19.41 -18.91
CA ASP A 454 10.27 -18.29 -19.65
C ASP A 454 8.82 -18.05 -19.19
N ASP A 455 8.09 -19.09 -18.87
CA ASP A 455 6.77 -19.01 -18.26
C ASP A 455 6.86 -18.38 -16.85
N VAL A 456 7.88 -18.73 -16.07
CA VAL A 456 8.13 -18.10 -14.78
C VAL A 456 8.47 -16.63 -14.94
N LYS A 457 9.27 -16.21 -15.92
CA LYS A 457 9.55 -14.81 -16.23
C LYS A 457 8.27 -14.06 -16.58
N GLN A 458 7.42 -14.66 -17.40
CA GLN A 458 6.12 -14.10 -17.75
C GLN A 458 5.22 -13.97 -16.51
N ARG A 459 5.16 -14.98 -15.65
CA ARG A 459 4.42 -14.96 -14.38
C ARG A 459 4.88 -13.82 -13.49
N VAL A 460 6.19 -13.64 -13.32
CA VAL A 460 6.75 -12.54 -12.54
C VAL A 460 6.35 -11.18 -13.12
N LYS A 461 6.33 -11.03 -14.45
CA LYS A 461 5.86 -9.81 -15.10
C LYS A 461 4.41 -9.48 -14.72
N TYR A 462 3.48 -10.47 -14.77
CA TYR A 462 2.10 -10.28 -14.35
C TYR A 462 1.97 -10.03 -12.84
N ASP A 463 2.78 -10.69 -12.01
CA ASP A 463 2.80 -10.43 -10.57
C ASP A 463 3.20 -8.98 -10.27
N LEU A 464 4.22 -8.45 -10.97
CA LEU A 464 4.61 -7.06 -10.84
C LEU A 464 3.54 -6.10 -11.36
N MET A 465 2.91 -6.41 -12.51
CA MET A 465 1.78 -5.61 -13.02
C MET A 465 0.64 -5.55 -12.00
N TYR A 466 0.33 -6.68 -11.35
CA TYR A 466 -0.66 -6.72 -10.28
C TYR A 466 -0.25 -5.82 -9.11
N ILE A 467 0.98 -5.94 -8.63
CA ILE A 467 1.50 -5.18 -7.48
C ILE A 467 1.45 -3.67 -7.75
N GLU A 468 1.88 -3.23 -8.94
CA GLU A 468 1.90 -1.81 -9.31
C GLU A 468 0.49 -1.21 -9.55
N SER A 469 -0.48 -2.04 -9.95
CA SER A 469 -1.87 -1.63 -10.20
C SER A 469 -2.86 -2.07 -9.13
N MET A 470 -2.37 -2.55 -7.99
CA MET A 470 -3.15 -3.14 -6.93
C MET A 470 -4.27 -2.22 -6.44
N SER A 471 -5.49 -2.73 -6.44
CA SER A 471 -6.69 -2.04 -5.95
C SER A 471 -7.76 -3.07 -5.60
N PHE A 472 -8.66 -2.73 -4.67
CA PHE A 472 -9.79 -3.59 -4.32
C PHE A 472 -10.64 -3.96 -5.55
N ARG A 473 -10.83 -3.00 -6.48
CA ARG A 473 -11.55 -3.24 -7.74
C ARG A 473 -10.86 -4.28 -8.62
N LEU A 474 -9.54 -4.27 -8.70
CA LEU A 474 -8.76 -5.24 -9.47
C LEU A 474 -8.89 -6.63 -8.86
N ASP A 475 -8.82 -6.75 -7.53
CA ASP A 475 -9.00 -8.03 -6.82
C ASP A 475 -10.36 -8.66 -7.13
N VAL A 476 -11.43 -7.87 -7.04
CA VAL A 476 -12.78 -8.33 -7.38
C VAL A 476 -12.85 -8.83 -8.84
N LYS A 477 -12.25 -8.10 -9.78
CA LYS A 477 -12.20 -8.54 -11.20
C LYS A 477 -11.44 -9.86 -11.37
N ILE A 478 -10.31 -10.02 -10.69
CA ILE A 478 -9.51 -11.26 -10.74
C ILE A 478 -10.33 -12.42 -10.18
N LEU A 479 -11.01 -12.24 -9.04
CA LEU A 479 -11.86 -13.28 -8.46
C LEU A 479 -12.99 -13.72 -9.40
N PHE A 480 -13.73 -12.77 -9.98
CA PHE A 480 -14.78 -13.11 -10.95
C PHE A 480 -14.22 -13.86 -12.17
N ARG A 481 -13.07 -13.44 -12.67
CA ARG A 481 -12.44 -14.11 -13.80
C ARG A 481 -11.93 -15.49 -13.43
N THR A 482 -11.39 -15.67 -12.24
CA THR A 482 -10.97 -17.00 -11.73
C THR A 482 -12.17 -17.97 -11.67
N VAL A 483 -13.29 -17.53 -11.07
CA VAL A 483 -14.51 -18.35 -11.02
C VAL A 483 -14.98 -18.70 -12.43
N TYR A 484 -15.01 -17.73 -13.34
CA TYR A 484 -15.38 -17.98 -14.73
C TYR A 484 -14.47 -19.01 -15.42
N MET A 485 -13.14 -18.94 -15.20
CA MET A 485 -12.17 -19.88 -15.74
C MET A 485 -12.37 -21.30 -15.17
N MET A 486 -12.61 -21.39 -13.85
CA MET A 486 -12.90 -22.67 -13.19
C MET A 486 -14.16 -23.34 -13.76
N VAL A 487 -15.25 -22.60 -13.94
CA VAL A 487 -16.51 -23.11 -14.51
C VAL A 487 -16.32 -23.60 -15.95
N ARG A 488 -15.43 -22.97 -16.73
CA ARG A 488 -15.09 -23.41 -18.09
C ARG A 488 -14.05 -24.53 -18.16
N GLY A 489 -13.55 -25.02 -17.03
CA GLY A 489 -12.51 -26.04 -16.99
C GLY A 489 -11.17 -25.58 -17.58
N LYS A 490 -10.89 -24.27 -17.60
CA LYS A 490 -9.64 -23.65 -18.03
C LYS A 490 -8.76 -23.30 -16.83
N GLY A 491 -7.47 -23.03 -17.07
CA GLY A 491 -6.53 -22.67 -16.00
C GLY A 491 -5.90 -23.88 -15.29
N GLN A 492 -5.76 -24.98 -15.98
CA GLN A 492 -5.10 -26.20 -15.49
C GLN A 492 -3.63 -26.20 -15.89
N ALA A 493 -2.76 -26.52 -14.92
CA ALA A 493 -1.35 -26.85 -15.15
C ALA A 493 -1.19 -28.30 -15.64
#